data_d1096b680098a035a8852af224410fb5
#
_entry.id   d1096b680098a035a8852af224410fb5
#
_cell.length_a   1.000
_cell.length_b   1.000
_cell.length_c   1.000
_cell.angle_alpha   90.00
_cell.angle_beta   90.00
_cell.angle_gamma   90.00
#
_symmetry.space_group_name_H-M   'P 1'
#
loop_
_entity.id
_entity.type
_entity.pdbx_description
1 polymer ?
#
loop_
_entity_poly.entity_id
_entity_poly.type
_entity_poly.pdbx_seq_one_letter_code
_entity_poly.pdbx_strand_id
1 'polypeptide(L)'
;MTRGTRSRYHLCAHRVIANRASEILGHKRGEKHVHPNDHVNRSQSSNDTFPTVMHIAAAMEINKRLVPNLKQLHTSLHSKSAEFKDIIKIGRTHTQDATPLTLAQEFSGYVTQVKYGINRVLCTLPRMYQLAQGGTAVGTGLNTKKGFDIKIAAAVAEETNLPFVTAENKFEALAAHDAFVETSGALNTVAVSLMKIGNDIRFLGSGPRCGLGELILPENEPGSSIMPGKVNPTQCEALTMVCAQVMGNHVAVTVGGSNGHFELNVFKPMIANALLHSVRLLGDASASFEKNCVRGIQANRERIAKLLHESLMLVTCLNPKIGYDSAAAVAKKAHKEGTSLKEAALNLNVLTGDEFDKLVVPEKMIGPTD
;
A
#
# COMPACT_ATOMS: atom_id res chain seq x y z
N MET A 1 -20.74 17.04 8.07
CA MET A 1 -20.14 18.24 8.74
C MET A 1 -20.52 19.47 7.93
N THR A 2 -21.26 20.39 8.49
CA THR A 2 -21.81 21.57 7.79
C THR A 2 -20.76 22.69 7.64
N ARG A 3 -20.97 23.59 6.66
CA ARG A 3 -20.17 24.80 6.40
C ARG A 3 -19.79 25.58 7.67
N GLY A 4 -20.67 25.60 8.68
CA GLY A 4 -20.45 26.30 9.95
C GLY A 4 -19.37 25.68 10.85
N THR A 5 -18.96 24.43 10.62
CA THR A 5 -18.05 23.74 11.52
C THR A 5 -16.59 24.19 11.36
N ARG A 6 -16.12 24.45 10.13
CA ARG A 6 -14.75 24.91 9.84
C ARG A 6 -14.46 26.30 10.40
N SER A 7 -15.34 27.25 10.09
CA SER A 7 -15.22 28.62 10.60
C SER A 7 -15.34 28.65 12.13
N ARG A 8 -16.15 27.77 12.72
CA ARG A 8 -16.25 27.64 14.18
C ARG A 8 -14.98 27.14 14.82
N TYR A 9 -14.31 26.12 14.28
CA TYR A 9 -13.04 25.62 14.84
C TYR A 9 -11.94 26.67 14.77
N HIS A 10 -11.78 27.35 13.65
CA HIS A 10 -10.82 28.44 13.49
C HIS A 10 -11.09 29.58 14.47
N LEU A 11 -12.33 30.05 14.58
CA LEU A 11 -12.76 31.07 15.55
C LEU A 11 -12.62 30.59 17.00
N CYS A 12 -12.88 29.33 17.29
CA CYS A 12 -12.70 28.77 18.63
C CYS A 12 -11.22 28.72 19.03
N ALA A 13 -10.33 28.32 18.13
CA ALA A 13 -8.88 28.32 18.39
C ALA A 13 -8.37 29.72 18.73
N HIS A 14 -8.72 30.75 17.94
CA HIS A 14 -8.32 32.12 18.21
C HIS A 14 -8.88 32.62 19.54
N ARG A 15 -10.11 32.27 19.91
CA ARG A 15 -10.71 32.64 21.19
C ARG A 15 -10.02 31.95 22.37
N VAL A 16 -9.64 30.68 22.24
CA VAL A 16 -8.88 29.97 23.27
C VAL A 16 -7.52 30.62 23.48
N ILE A 17 -6.80 30.90 22.41
CA ILE A 17 -5.49 31.62 22.45
C ILE A 17 -5.65 32.99 23.06
N ALA A 18 -6.62 33.77 22.61
CA ALA A 18 -6.86 35.14 23.11
C ALA A 18 -7.23 35.14 24.59
N ASN A 19 -8.10 34.26 25.02
CA ASN A 19 -8.47 34.13 26.42
C ASN A 19 -7.27 33.72 27.30
N ARG A 20 -6.49 32.75 26.85
CA ARG A 20 -5.29 32.30 27.58
C ARG A 20 -4.24 33.40 27.66
N ALA A 21 -4.01 34.12 26.58
CA ALA A 21 -3.11 35.30 26.58
C ALA A 21 -3.60 36.39 27.52
N SER A 22 -4.90 36.70 27.55
CA SER A 22 -5.50 37.65 28.50
C SER A 22 -5.30 37.22 29.96
N GLU A 23 -5.51 35.93 30.28
CA GLU A 23 -5.26 35.39 31.62
C GLU A 23 -3.78 35.52 32.04
N ILE A 24 -2.83 35.22 31.14
CA ILE A 24 -1.38 35.37 31.40
C ILE A 24 -1.03 36.82 31.72
N LEU A 25 -1.72 37.77 31.09
CA LEU A 25 -1.55 39.20 31.33
C LEU A 25 -2.32 39.71 32.56
N GLY A 26 -2.95 38.85 33.35
CA GLY A 26 -3.64 39.19 34.57
C GLY A 26 -5.10 39.66 34.41
N HIS A 27 -5.67 39.47 33.23
CA HIS A 27 -7.05 39.85 32.94
C HIS A 27 -8.02 38.63 33.07
N LYS A 28 -9.30 38.92 33.32
CA LYS A 28 -10.31 37.86 33.40
C LYS A 28 -10.65 37.32 32.01
N ARG A 29 -11.02 36.02 32.00
CA ARG A 29 -11.50 35.35 30.79
C ARG A 29 -12.72 36.10 30.24
N GLY A 30 -12.71 36.40 28.95
CA GLY A 30 -13.83 37.09 28.27
C GLY A 30 -13.73 38.61 28.23
N GLU A 31 -12.82 39.24 28.94
CA GLU A 31 -12.61 40.72 28.89
C GLU A 31 -12.04 41.20 27.55
N LYS A 32 -11.63 40.29 26.65
CA LYS A 32 -11.08 40.56 25.32
C LYS A 32 -9.90 41.55 25.34
N HIS A 33 -9.10 41.59 26.42
CA HIS A 33 -7.88 42.40 26.46
C HIS A 33 -6.95 41.99 25.31
N VAL A 34 -6.81 40.70 25.06
CA VAL A 34 -6.31 40.19 23.79
C VAL A 34 -7.52 39.81 22.93
N HIS A 35 -7.71 40.53 21.82
CA HIS A 35 -8.84 40.30 20.93
C HIS A 35 -8.56 39.17 19.94
N PRO A 36 -9.47 38.18 19.78
CA PRO A 36 -9.22 37.04 18.93
C PRO A 36 -9.03 37.36 17.45
N ASN A 37 -9.73 38.38 16.92
CA ASN A 37 -9.64 38.76 15.51
C ASN A 37 -8.64 39.87 15.21
N ASP A 38 -8.35 40.76 16.18
CA ASP A 38 -7.49 41.92 15.95
C ASP A 38 -6.04 41.64 16.35
N HIS A 39 -5.81 40.77 17.34
CA HIS A 39 -4.51 40.47 17.89
C HIS A 39 -4.01 39.07 17.53
N VAL A 40 -4.88 38.04 17.60
CA VAL A 40 -4.51 36.63 17.31
C VAL A 40 -4.63 36.34 15.82
N ASN A 41 -5.77 36.65 15.22
CA ASN A 41 -5.95 36.48 13.76
C ASN A 41 -5.48 37.74 13.02
N ARG A 42 -4.26 37.70 12.52
CA ARG A 42 -3.69 38.81 11.74
C ARG A 42 -3.78 38.53 10.25
N SER A 43 -5.01 38.64 9.70
CA SER A 43 -5.36 38.48 8.27
C SER A 43 -5.49 37.03 7.76
N GLN A 44 -5.39 36.01 8.61
CA GLN A 44 -5.60 34.63 8.20
C GLN A 44 -7.08 34.34 7.99
N SER A 45 -7.40 33.47 7.03
CA SER A 45 -8.73 32.94 6.79
C SER A 45 -8.75 31.42 7.09
N SER A 46 -9.92 30.89 7.41
CA SER A 46 -10.09 29.43 7.40
C SER A 46 -9.92 28.84 5.98
N ASN A 47 -10.03 29.68 4.96
CA ASN A 47 -9.92 29.27 3.56
C ASN A 47 -8.50 28.91 3.16
N ASP A 48 -7.48 29.64 3.65
CA ASP A 48 -6.07 29.32 3.41
C ASP A 48 -5.44 28.49 4.54
N THR A 49 -5.85 28.69 5.79
CA THR A 49 -5.26 27.96 6.94
C THR A 49 -5.67 26.50 6.98
N PHE A 50 -6.94 26.17 6.70
CA PHE A 50 -7.39 24.78 6.75
C PHE A 50 -6.69 23.89 5.72
N PRO A 51 -6.60 24.24 4.41
CA PRO A 51 -5.83 23.47 3.46
C PRO A 51 -4.33 23.40 3.81
N THR A 52 -3.75 24.45 4.35
CA THR A 52 -2.37 24.43 4.84
C THR A 52 -2.17 23.35 5.90
N VAL A 53 -3.04 23.28 6.91
CA VAL A 53 -2.97 22.25 7.95
C VAL A 53 -3.22 20.83 7.38
N MET A 54 -4.11 20.71 6.40
CA MET A 54 -4.32 19.43 5.69
C MET A 54 -3.01 18.93 5.05
N HIS A 55 -2.32 19.80 4.31
CA HIS A 55 -1.05 19.50 3.65
C HIS A 55 0.05 19.12 4.66
N ILE A 56 0.20 19.90 5.72
CA ILE A 56 1.18 19.63 6.79
C ILE A 56 0.91 18.26 7.42
N ALA A 57 -0.32 17.99 7.83
CA ALA A 57 -0.70 16.73 8.48
C ALA A 57 -0.47 15.53 7.56
N ALA A 58 -0.89 15.63 6.30
CA ALA A 58 -0.72 14.56 5.33
C ALA A 58 0.77 14.28 5.04
N ALA A 59 1.57 15.31 4.78
CA ALA A 59 3.00 15.15 4.53
C ALA A 59 3.74 14.57 5.74
N MET A 60 3.41 15.01 6.96
CA MET A 60 4.02 14.47 8.17
C MET A 60 3.68 12.99 8.38
N GLU A 61 2.43 12.59 8.25
CA GLU A 61 2.00 11.18 8.40
C GLU A 61 2.61 10.29 7.31
N ILE A 62 2.70 10.77 6.07
CA ILE A 62 3.35 10.03 4.98
C ILE A 62 4.83 9.80 5.28
N ASN A 63 5.57 10.87 5.66
CA ASN A 63 7.01 10.77 5.89
C ASN A 63 7.37 10.03 7.18
N LYS A 64 6.60 10.22 8.27
CA LYS A 64 6.94 9.67 9.60
C LYS A 64 6.35 8.28 9.86
N ARG A 65 5.26 7.91 9.17
CA ARG A 65 4.55 6.63 9.40
C ARG A 65 4.54 5.74 8.18
N LEU A 66 3.93 6.17 7.07
CA LEU A 66 3.67 5.31 5.93
C LEU A 66 4.95 4.85 5.23
N VAL A 67 5.79 5.79 4.81
CA VAL A 67 7.00 5.47 4.03
C VAL A 67 7.99 4.60 4.82
N PRO A 68 8.29 4.86 6.10
CA PRO A 68 9.15 3.97 6.89
C PRO A 68 8.59 2.55 7.01
N ASN A 69 7.29 2.39 7.26
CA ASN A 69 6.67 1.08 7.41
C ASN A 69 6.63 0.30 6.09
N LEU A 70 6.36 0.97 4.96
CA LEU A 70 6.47 0.34 3.63
C LEU A 70 7.90 -0.07 3.30
N LYS A 71 8.90 0.75 3.67
CA LYS A 71 10.33 0.40 3.49
C LYS A 71 10.72 -0.82 4.31
N GLN A 72 10.22 -0.93 5.53
CA GLN A 72 10.47 -2.09 6.39
C GLN A 72 9.83 -3.36 5.80
N LEU A 73 8.58 -3.27 5.32
CA LEU A 73 7.90 -4.37 4.62
C LEU A 73 8.68 -4.79 3.37
N HIS A 74 9.12 -3.81 2.56
CA HIS A 74 9.97 -4.07 1.40
C HIS A 74 11.23 -4.84 1.76
N THR A 75 11.94 -4.42 2.82
CA THR A 75 13.18 -5.07 3.28
C THR A 75 12.93 -6.51 3.70
N SER A 76 11.86 -6.77 4.45
CA SER A 76 11.53 -8.13 4.90
C SER A 76 11.11 -9.05 3.75
N LEU A 77 10.33 -8.55 2.78
CA LEU A 77 10.00 -9.31 1.57
C LEU A 77 11.25 -9.62 0.74
N HIS A 78 12.17 -8.65 0.61
CA HIS A 78 13.44 -8.85 -0.09
C HIS A 78 14.30 -9.90 0.60
N SER A 79 14.37 -9.89 1.94
CA SER A 79 15.09 -10.89 2.71
C SER A 79 14.50 -12.28 2.51
N LYS A 80 13.17 -12.42 2.48
CA LYS A 80 12.49 -13.68 2.17
C LYS A 80 12.74 -14.15 0.74
N SER A 81 12.74 -13.24 -0.23
CA SER A 81 13.10 -13.58 -1.60
C SER A 81 14.53 -14.15 -1.66
N ALA A 82 15.49 -13.55 -0.96
CA ALA A 82 16.87 -14.05 -0.91
C ALA A 82 16.96 -15.43 -0.21
N GLU A 83 16.21 -15.64 0.87
CA GLU A 83 16.13 -16.91 1.61
C GLU A 83 15.61 -18.06 0.75
N PHE A 84 14.69 -17.78 -0.18
CA PHE A 84 13.96 -18.78 -0.97
C PHE A 84 14.54 -19.04 -2.36
N LYS A 85 15.75 -18.57 -2.65
CA LYS A 85 16.35 -18.62 -4.00
C LYS A 85 16.56 -20.01 -4.58
N ASP A 86 16.77 -21.01 -3.72
CA ASP A 86 17.01 -22.40 -4.08
C ASP A 86 15.74 -23.26 -4.12
N ILE A 87 14.57 -22.68 -3.85
CA ILE A 87 13.31 -23.41 -3.75
C ILE A 87 12.56 -23.32 -5.08
N ILE A 88 12.59 -24.40 -5.85
CA ILE A 88 11.81 -24.50 -7.09
C ILE A 88 10.42 -25.00 -6.76
N LYS A 89 9.42 -24.35 -7.29
CA LYS A 89 8.00 -24.65 -7.10
C LYS A 89 7.25 -24.63 -8.41
N ILE A 90 6.04 -25.18 -8.40
CA ILE A 90 5.14 -25.02 -9.53
C ILE A 90 4.61 -23.56 -9.58
N GLY A 91 4.66 -22.94 -10.75
CA GLY A 91 3.96 -21.70 -11.01
C GLY A 91 2.46 -21.94 -11.21
N ARG A 92 1.64 -20.90 -11.04
CA ARG A 92 0.20 -20.94 -11.30
C ARG A 92 -0.26 -19.73 -12.06
N THR A 93 -1.03 -19.95 -13.12
CA THR A 93 -1.77 -18.93 -13.85
C THR A 93 -3.23 -19.35 -13.90
N HIS A 94 -4.18 -18.42 -13.76
CA HIS A 94 -5.61 -18.75 -13.62
C HIS A 94 -5.92 -19.72 -12.47
N THR A 95 -5.06 -19.75 -11.44
CA THR A 95 -5.06 -20.76 -10.36
C THR A 95 -4.81 -22.19 -10.81
N GLN A 96 -4.45 -22.41 -12.07
CA GLN A 96 -4.08 -23.70 -12.63
C GLN A 96 -2.55 -23.87 -12.65
N ASP A 97 -2.12 -25.14 -12.62
CA ASP A 97 -0.69 -25.46 -12.67
C ASP A 97 -0.05 -24.91 -13.96
N ALA A 98 1.12 -24.31 -13.81
CA ALA A 98 1.91 -23.75 -14.90
C ALA A 98 3.36 -24.26 -14.80
N THR A 99 4.26 -23.67 -15.57
CA THR A 99 5.67 -24.04 -15.56
C THR A 99 6.35 -23.63 -14.25
N PRO A 100 7.46 -24.29 -13.87
CA PRO A 100 8.20 -23.99 -12.65
C PRO A 100 8.77 -22.58 -12.62
N LEU A 101 8.94 -22.06 -11.40
CA LEU A 101 9.75 -20.90 -11.04
C LEU A 101 10.35 -21.13 -9.65
N THR A 102 11.24 -20.25 -9.20
CA THR A 102 11.65 -20.29 -7.79
C THR A 102 10.68 -19.49 -6.92
N LEU A 103 10.54 -19.89 -5.65
CA LEU A 103 9.79 -19.10 -4.67
C LEU A 103 10.38 -17.69 -4.51
N ALA A 104 11.70 -17.55 -4.69
CA ALA A 104 12.36 -16.25 -4.74
C ALA A 104 11.87 -15.38 -5.91
N GLN A 105 11.70 -15.95 -7.09
CA GLN A 105 11.16 -15.22 -8.26
C GLN A 105 9.72 -14.75 -7.99
N GLU A 106 8.90 -15.58 -7.37
CA GLU A 106 7.54 -15.19 -6.96
C GLU A 106 7.54 -14.03 -5.96
N PHE A 107 8.35 -14.12 -4.89
CA PHE A 107 8.50 -13.05 -3.91
C PHE A 107 9.15 -11.78 -4.49
N SER A 108 10.03 -11.89 -5.49
CA SER A 108 10.64 -10.72 -6.15
C SER A 108 9.60 -9.82 -6.82
N GLY A 109 8.51 -10.40 -7.30
CA GLY A 109 7.36 -9.65 -7.80
C GLY A 109 6.73 -8.78 -6.71
N TYR A 110 6.54 -9.33 -5.51
CA TYR A 110 6.00 -8.60 -4.36
C TYR A 110 6.94 -7.47 -3.92
N VAL A 111 8.26 -7.75 -3.84
CA VAL A 111 9.30 -6.76 -3.54
C VAL A 111 9.21 -5.57 -4.50
N THR A 112 9.10 -5.86 -5.78
CA THR A 112 9.04 -4.82 -6.83
C THR A 112 7.75 -4.01 -6.75
N GLN A 113 6.60 -4.64 -6.48
CA GLN A 113 5.33 -3.94 -6.28
C GLN A 113 5.40 -2.94 -5.11
N VAL A 114 5.96 -3.35 -3.96
CA VAL A 114 6.11 -2.47 -2.80
C VAL A 114 7.11 -1.34 -3.09
N LYS A 115 8.24 -1.63 -3.74
CA LYS A 115 9.22 -0.62 -4.17
C LYS A 115 8.58 0.46 -5.04
N TYR A 116 7.84 0.05 -6.05
CA TYR A 116 7.15 0.99 -6.94
C TYR A 116 6.02 1.74 -6.22
N GLY A 117 5.35 1.10 -5.26
CA GLY A 117 4.38 1.76 -4.40
C GLY A 117 4.98 2.90 -3.59
N ILE A 118 6.14 2.66 -2.95
CA ILE A 118 6.90 3.69 -2.23
C ILE A 118 7.25 4.85 -3.16
N ASN A 119 7.78 4.56 -4.34
CA ASN A 119 8.16 5.59 -5.30
C ASN A 119 6.96 6.43 -5.75
N ARG A 120 5.79 5.80 -6.02
CA ARG A 120 4.55 6.52 -6.36
C ARG A 120 4.15 7.50 -5.26
N VAL A 121 4.16 7.07 -4.01
CA VAL A 121 3.84 7.95 -2.88
C VAL A 121 4.84 9.10 -2.78
N LEU A 122 6.14 8.84 -2.87
CA LEU A 122 7.17 9.89 -2.80
C LEU A 122 7.05 10.90 -3.94
N CYS A 123 6.65 10.49 -5.14
CA CYS A 123 6.45 11.38 -6.29
C CYS A 123 5.30 12.38 -6.10
N THR A 124 4.37 12.15 -5.18
CA THR A 124 3.27 13.09 -4.89
C THR A 124 3.69 14.20 -3.91
N LEU A 125 4.72 13.98 -3.11
CA LEU A 125 5.13 14.88 -2.03
C LEU A 125 5.50 16.29 -2.49
N PRO A 126 6.17 16.53 -3.63
CA PRO A 126 6.49 17.90 -4.06
C PRO A 126 5.26 18.82 -4.15
N ARG A 127 4.12 18.29 -4.59
CA ARG A 127 2.85 19.06 -4.63
C ARG A 127 2.18 19.12 -3.27
N MET A 128 2.36 18.09 -2.44
CA MET A 128 1.87 18.09 -1.06
C MET A 128 2.59 19.11 -0.17
N TYR A 129 3.84 19.48 -0.48
CA TYR A 129 4.60 20.47 0.27
C TYR A 129 4.23 21.93 -0.05
N GLN A 130 3.38 22.19 -1.04
CA GLN A 130 2.96 23.53 -1.41
C GLN A 130 1.80 24.02 -0.53
N LEU A 131 1.99 25.14 0.16
CA LEU A 131 1.05 25.65 1.15
C LEU A 131 0.21 26.81 0.64
N ALA A 132 -1.08 26.77 0.92
CA ALA A 132 -2.06 27.79 0.59
C ALA A 132 -1.94 29.04 1.49
N GLN A 133 -1.27 28.94 2.64
CA GLN A 133 -1.20 30.03 3.63
C GLN A 133 -0.67 31.32 3.02
N GLY A 134 -1.33 32.42 3.34
CA GLY A 134 -1.06 33.72 2.76
C GLY A 134 -2.01 34.12 1.63
N GLY A 135 -2.82 33.20 1.10
CA GLY A 135 -3.88 33.50 0.13
C GLY A 135 -5.09 34.20 0.72
N THR A 136 -5.25 34.09 2.03
CA THR A 136 -6.36 34.65 2.82
C THR A 136 -7.73 34.18 2.37
N ALA A 137 -8.65 35.09 2.05
CA ALA A 137 -10.06 34.73 1.79
C ALA A 137 -10.26 34.02 0.45
N VAL A 138 -9.61 34.50 -0.62
CA VAL A 138 -9.86 34.05 -2.01
C VAL A 138 -8.59 33.79 -2.83
N GLY A 139 -7.41 34.03 -2.27
CA GLY A 139 -6.12 33.81 -2.95
C GLY A 139 -5.32 35.08 -3.20
N THR A 140 -5.89 36.27 -3.00
CA THR A 140 -5.24 37.57 -3.29
C THR A 140 -4.25 38.02 -2.22
N GLY A 141 -4.28 37.42 -1.03
CA GLY A 141 -3.44 37.85 0.10
C GLY A 141 -3.87 39.12 0.75
N LEU A 142 -5.15 39.53 0.61
CA LEU A 142 -5.69 40.76 1.19
C LEU A 142 -5.37 40.86 2.66
N ASN A 143 -4.91 42.05 3.09
CA ASN A 143 -4.54 42.39 4.46
C ASN A 143 -3.28 41.69 5.00
N THR A 144 -2.53 40.93 4.22
CA THR A 144 -1.21 40.41 4.63
C THR A 144 -0.09 41.39 4.29
N LYS A 145 1.04 41.24 4.96
CA LYS A 145 2.28 41.93 4.57
C LYS A 145 2.98 41.19 3.44
N LYS A 146 3.65 41.88 2.52
CA LYS A 146 4.45 41.25 1.45
C LYS A 146 5.44 40.25 2.04
N GLY A 147 5.47 39.05 1.45
CA GLY A 147 6.35 37.96 1.85
C GLY A 147 5.86 37.16 3.07
N PHE A 148 4.67 37.42 3.58
CA PHE A 148 4.08 36.63 4.67
C PHE A 148 3.96 35.16 4.30
N ASP A 149 3.48 34.88 3.10
CA ASP A 149 3.30 33.52 2.56
C ASP A 149 4.62 32.71 2.48
N ILE A 150 5.70 33.37 2.05
CA ILE A 150 7.05 32.78 2.01
C ILE A 150 7.56 32.51 3.42
N LYS A 151 7.44 33.50 4.32
CA LYS A 151 7.94 33.36 5.69
C LYS A 151 7.21 32.29 6.49
N ILE A 152 5.90 32.20 6.36
CA ILE A 152 5.13 31.19 7.09
C ILE A 152 5.46 29.79 6.57
N ALA A 153 5.62 29.60 5.26
CA ALA A 153 6.02 28.31 4.70
C ALA A 153 7.43 27.91 5.17
N ALA A 154 8.37 28.86 5.23
CA ALA A 154 9.71 28.61 5.75
C ALA A 154 9.70 28.23 7.25
N ALA A 155 8.90 28.91 8.06
CA ALA A 155 8.74 28.57 9.49
C ALA A 155 8.13 27.18 9.68
N VAL A 156 7.16 26.80 8.86
CA VAL A 156 6.59 25.43 8.86
C VAL A 156 7.63 24.41 8.43
N ALA A 157 8.46 24.71 7.44
CA ALA A 157 9.53 23.83 7.01
C ALA A 157 10.56 23.59 8.11
N GLU A 158 10.97 24.64 8.83
CA GLU A 158 11.87 24.57 9.97
C GLU A 158 11.28 23.72 11.11
N GLU A 159 10.05 24.01 11.52
CA GLU A 159 9.37 23.31 12.62
C GLU A 159 9.12 21.81 12.33
N THR A 160 8.83 21.46 11.10
CA THR A 160 8.50 20.09 10.71
C THR A 160 9.71 19.29 10.21
N ASN A 161 10.80 19.95 9.87
CA ASN A 161 11.95 19.41 9.15
C ASN A 161 11.52 18.75 7.80
N LEU A 162 10.55 19.36 7.10
CA LEU A 162 10.07 18.97 5.79
C LEU A 162 10.11 20.16 4.83
N PRO A 163 10.34 19.96 3.53
CA PRO A 163 10.62 21.04 2.57
C PRO A 163 9.35 21.76 2.12
N PHE A 164 8.57 22.28 3.06
CA PHE A 164 7.38 23.06 2.74
C PHE A 164 7.77 24.39 2.09
N VAL A 165 6.99 24.75 1.07
CA VAL A 165 7.14 26.00 0.32
C VAL A 165 5.78 26.66 0.14
N THR A 166 5.78 27.97 -0.16
CA THR A 166 4.56 28.67 -0.53
C THR A 166 4.06 28.14 -1.89
N ALA A 167 2.74 27.91 -2.03
CA ALA A 167 2.17 27.47 -3.30
C ALA A 167 2.39 28.53 -4.39
N GLU A 168 2.73 28.09 -5.58
CA GLU A 168 2.95 28.93 -6.75
C GLU A 168 1.71 29.76 -7.09
N ASN A 169 0.53 29.14 -6.98
CA ASN A 169 -0.76 29.77 -7.24
C ASN A 169 -1.69 29.58 -6.03
N LYS A 170 -2.03 30.69 -5.34
CA LYS A 170 -2.91 30.65 -4.16
C LYS A 170 -4.37 30.39 -4.50
N PHE A 171 -4.82 30.69 -5.71
CA PHE A 171 -6.20 30.43 -6.14
C PHE A 171 -6.43 28.93 -6.32
N GLU A 172 -5.47 28.24 -6.95
CA GLU A 172 -5.49 26.76 -7.03
C GLU A 172 -5.40 26.14 -5.63
N ALA A 173 -4.46 26.57 -4.81
CA ALA A 173 -4.19 25.99 -3.50
C ALA A 173 -5.36 26.12 -2.51
N LEU A 174 -6.23 27.15 -2.66
CA LEU A 174 -7.44 27.32 -1.85
C LEU A 174 -8.63 26.48 -2.37
N ALA A 175 -8.78 26.39 -3.68
CA ALA A 175 -10.00 25.90 -4.32
C ALA A 175 -9.89 24.47 -4.86
N ALA A 176 -8.71 24.04 -5.25
CA ALA A 176 -8.46 22.69 -5.73
C ALA A 176 -7.68 21.87 -4.70
N HIS A 177 -7.94 20.56 -4.68
CA HIS A 177 -7.22 19.60 -3.81
C HIS A 177 -6.66 18.45 -4.63
N ASP A 178 -6.16 18.75 -5.81
CA ASP A 178 -5.60 17.80 -6.76
C ASP A 178 -4.40 17.05 -6.17
N ALA A 179 -3.57 17.70 -5.35
CA ALA A 179 -2.50 17.04 -4.62
C ALA A 179 -3.00 15.94 -3.68
N PHE A 180 -4.17 16.11 -3.08
CA PHE A 180 -4.83 15.09 -2.25
C PHE A 180 -5.40 13.96 -3.10
N VAL A 181 -6.01 14.26 -4.24
CA VAL A 181 -6.55 13.26 -5.18
C VAL A 181 -5.42 12.42 -5.75
N GLU A 182 -4.35 13.05 -6.19
CA GLU A 182 -3.15 12.38 -6.69
C GLU A 182 -2.52 11.45 -5.63
N THR A 183 -2.30 11.96 -4.43
CA THR A 183 -1.75 11.17 -3.32
C THR A 183 -2.67 10.01 -2.98
N SER A 184 -3.98 10.23 -2.91
CA SER A 184 -4.97 9.18 -2.70
C SER A 184 -4.93 8.12 -3.81
N GLY A 185 -4.70 8.50 -5.07
CA GLY A 185 -4.50 7.59 -6.19
C GLY A 185 -3.25 6.72 -6.03
N ALA A 186 -2.14 7.32 -5.55
CA ALA A 186 -0.93 6.58 -5.23
C ALA A 186 -1.17 5.57 -4.08
N LEU A 187 -1.88 5.98 -3.02
CA LEU A 187 -2.26 5.09 -1.92
C LEU A 187 -3.19 3.95 -2.38
N ASN A 188 -4.12 4.25 -3.28
CA ASN A 188 -4.99 3.24 -3.89
C ASN A 188 -4.18 2.19 -4.65
N THR A 189 -3.17 2.60 -5.42
CA THR A 189 -2.27 1.67 -6.11
C THR A 189 -1.46 0.81 -5.13
N VAL A 190 -0.99 1.39 -4.02
CA VAL A 190 -0.33 0.63 -2.93
C VAL A 190 -1.30 -0.40 -2.35
N ALA A 191 -2.55 0.00 -2.08
CA ALA A 191 -3.58 -0.92 -1.57
C ALA A 191 -3.86 -2.07 -2.53
N VAL A 192 -3.94 -1.82 -3.85
CA VAL A 192 -4.09 -2.86 -4.88
C VAL A 192 -2.93 -3.85 -4.82
N SER A 193 -1.69 -3.37 -4.73
CA SER A 193 -0.51 -4.22 -4.62
C SER A 193 -0.51 -5.07 -3.34
N LEU A 194 -0.80 -4.46 -2.19
CA LEU A 194 -0.85 -5.16 -0.90
C LEU A 194 -2.01 -6.16 -0.81
N MET A 195 -3.15 -5.86 -1.43
CA MET A 195 -4.28 -6.79 -1.57
C MET A 195 -3.85 -8.07 -2.28
N LYS A 196 -3.16 -7.94 -3.41
CA LYS A 196 -2.63 -9.07 -4.19
C LYS A 196 -1.62 -9.87 -3.37
N ILE A 197 -0.66 -9.21 -2.74
CA ILE A 197 0.39 -9.84 -1.92
C ILE A 197 -0.23 -10.61 -0.75
N GLY A 198 -1.15 -9.98 -0.02
CA GLY A 198 -1.83 -10.61 1.11
C GLY A 198 -2.67 -11.83 0.69
N ASN A 199 -3.36 -11.74 -0.44
CA ASN A 199 -4.15 -12.86 -0.98
C ASN A 199 -3.26 -14.02 -1.43
N ASP A 200 -2.15 -13.76 -2.14
CA ASP A 200 -1.23 -14.82 -2.57
C ASP A 200 -0.61 -15.54 -1.37
N ILE A 201 -0.07 -14.79 -0.41
CA ILE A 201 0.56 -15.37 0.79
C ILE A 201 -0.46 -16.21 1.57
N ARG A 202 -1.68 -15.70 1.75
CA ARG A 202 -2.78 -16.42 2.40
C ARG A 202 -3.12 -17.72 1.67
N PHE A 203 -3.19 -17.66 0.35
CA PHE A 203 -3.54 -18.80 -0.48
C PHE A 203 -2.43 -19.86 -0.50
N LEU A 204 -1.16 -19.45 -0.61
CA LEU A 204 -0.01 -20.35 -0.51
C LEU A 204 0.08 -21.03 0.86
N GLY A 205 -0.34 -20.35 1.93
CA GLY A 205 -0.41 -20.90 3.30
C GLY A 205 -1.70 -21.66 3.62
N SER A 206 -2.60 -21.85 2.67
CA SER A 206 -3.89 -22.51 2.91
C SER A 206 -3.75 -23.99 3.27
N GLY A 207 -4.60 -24.48 4.13
CA GLY A 207 -4.64 -25.88 4.53
C GLY A 207 -4.57 -26.06 6.04
N PRO A 208 -3.58 -26.77 6.58
CA PRO A 208 -2.29 -27.19 6.01
C PRO A 208 -2.30 -28.44 5.13
N ARG A 209 -3.29 -29.32 5.29
CA ARG A 209 -3.32 -30.62 4.57
C ARG A 209 -4.22 -30.61 3.33
N CYS A 210 -5.36 -29.93 3.40
CA CYS A 210 -6.38 -29.90 2.36
C CYS A 210 -6.31 -28.66 1.45
N GLY A 211 -5.29 -27.81 1.60
CA GLY A 211 -5.01 -26.66 0.76
C GLY A 211 -3.66 -26.77 0.08
N LEU A 212 -3.11 -25.63 -0.36
CA LEU A 212 -1.80 -25.61 -1.03
C LEU A 212 -0.67 -26.00 -0.06
N GLY A 213 -0.63 -25.35 1.11
CA GLY A 213 0.33 -25.67 2.16
C GLY A 213 1.79 -25.48 1.78
N GLU A 214 2.09 -24.60 0.80
CA GLU A 214 3.45 -24.32 0.36
C GLU A 214 4.20 -23.38 1.31
N LEU A 215 3.46 -22.47 2.00
CA LEU A 215 4.00 -21.62 3.04
C LEU A 215 3.47 -22.03 4.41
N ILE A 216 4.33 -21.89 5.42
CA ILE A 216 3.97 -21.97 6.83
C ILE A 216 3.95 -20.56 7.37
N LEU A 217 2.77 -20.09 7.79
CA LEU A 217 2.56 -18.75 8.33
C LEU A 217 2.71 -18.76 9.86
N PRO A 218 3.17 -17.66 10.47
CA PRO A 218 3.23 -17.54 11.92
C PRO A 218 1.88 -17.72 12.60
N GLU A 219 1.89 -18.40 13.73
CA GLU A 219 0.73 -18.58 14.61
C GLU A 219 0.71 -17.44 15.62
N ASN A 220 -0.15 -16.43 15.42
CA ASN A 220 -0.20 -15.25 16.27
C ASN A 220 -1.25 -15.33 17.37
N GLU A 221 -2.28 -16.18 17.17
CA GLU A 221 -3.46 -16.22 18.04
C GLU A 221 -4.16 -17.59 17.99
N PRO A 222 -4.91 -17.96 19.03
CA PRO A 222 -5.74 -19.16 19.01
C PRO A 222 -6.75 -19.10 17.86
N GLY A 223 -6.77 -20.09 16.98
CA GLY A 223 -7.52 -20.01 15.74
C GLY A 223 -9.03 -20.13 15.88
N SER A 224 -9.51 -21.15 16.59
CA SER A 224 -10.94 -21.46 16.62
C SER A 224 -11.37 -22.00 17.96
N SER A 225 -12.56 -21.58 18.43
CA SER A 225 -13.16 -22.07 19.67
C SER A 225 -13.75 -23.48 19.53
N ILE A 226 -14.08 -23.92 18.31
CA ILE A 226 -14.73 -25.22 18.06
C ILE A 226 -13.88 -26.19 17.22
N MET A 227 -12.80 -25.71 16.62
CA MET A 227 -11.86 -26.52 15.82
C MET A 227 -10.45 -26.40 16.44
N PRO A 228 -10.11 -27.28 17.39
CA PRO A 228 -8.82 -27.20 18.09
C PRO A 228 -7.63 -27.27 17.13
N GLY A 229 -6.67 -26.37 17.31
CA GLY A 229 -5.46 -26.32 16.48
C GLY A 229 -5.63 -25.66 15.10
N LYS A 230 -6.81 -25.12 14.77
CA LYS A 230 -7.01 -24.36 13.54
C LYS A 230 -6.45 -22.96 13.68
N VAL A 231 -5.42 -22.60 12.93
CA VAL A 231 -4.83 -21.26 12.88
C VAL A 231 -5.27 -20.54 11.62
N ASN A 232 -5.71 -19.29 11.77
CA ASN A 232 -6.18 -18.47 10.66
C ASN A 232 -5.07 -17.50 10.19
N PRO A 233 -5.03 -17.10 8.91
CA PRO A 233 -4.08 -16.14 8.36
C PRO A 233 -4.54 -14.70 8.64
N THR A 234 -4.80 -14.35 9.92
CA THR A 234 -5.47 -13.12 10.34
C THR A 234 -4.75 -11.85 9.92
N GLN A 235 -3.41 -11.88 9.82
CA GLN A 235 -2.63 -10.73 9.33
C GLN A 235 -2.89 -10.45 7.86
N CYS A 236 -3.04 -11.48 7.02
CA CYS A 236 -3.43 -11.33 5.62
C CYS A 236 -4.87 -10.80 5.50
N GLU A 237 -5.77 -11.30 6.35
CA GLU A 237 -7.18 -10.87 6.37
C GLU A 237 -7.30 -9.40 6.78
N ALA A 238 -6.61 -8.99 7.84
CA ALA A 238 -6.55 -7.59 8.28
C ALA A 238 -6.01 -6.68 7.19
N LEU A 239 -4.91 -7.07 6.54
CA LEU A 239 -4.32 -6.30 5.44
C LEU A 239 -5.30 -6.12 4.29
N THR A 240 -6.01 -7.17 3.87
CA THR A 240 -6.97 -7.09 2.77
C THR A 240 -8.18 -6.22 3.10
N MET A 241 -8.66 -6.25 4.35
CA MET A 241 -9.71 -5.33 4.82
C MET A 241 -9.26 -3.87 4.80
N VAL A 242 -8.03 -3.58 5.24
CA VAL A 242 -7.42 -2.24 5.16
C VAL A 242 -7.35 -1.77 3.71
N CYS A 243 -6.89 -2.63 2.80
CA CYS A 243 -6.81 -2.28 1.37
C CYS A 243 -8.19 -1.92 0.80
N ALA A 244 -9.22 -2.68 1.13
CA ALA A 244 -10.59 -2.40 0.69
C ALA A 244 -11.09 -1.05 1.23
N GLN A 245 -10.82 -0.72 2.51
CA GLN A 245 -11.18 0.57 3.10
C GLN A 245 -10.46 1.73 2.40
N VAL A 246 -9.19 1.58 2.06
CA VAL A 246 -8.41 2.60 1.33
C VAL A 246 -8.97 2.85 -0.07
N MET A 247 -9.39 1.79 -0.78
CA MET A 247 -10.06 1.92 -2.07
C MET A 247 -11.37 2.72 -1.96
N GLY A 248 -12.18 2.46 -0.92
CA GLY A 248 -13.39 3.23 -0.65
C GLY A 248 -13.10 4.70 -0.31
N ASN A 249 -12.08 4.95 0.50
CA ASN A 249 -11.63 6.31 0.82
C ASN A 249 -11.15 7.07 -0.43
N HIS A 250 -10.49 6.38 -1.38
CA HIS A 250 -10.05 6.99 -2.63
C HIS A 250 -11.23 7.48 -3.47
N VAL A 251 -12.30 6.73 -3.56
CA VAL A 251 -13.54 7.17 -4.23
C VAL A 251 -14.08 8.45 -3.56
N ALA A 252 -14.14 8.47 -2.23
CA ALA A 252 -14.59 9.65 -1.50
C ALA A 252 -13.70 10.88 -1.75
N VAL A 253 -12.36 10.71 -1.75
CA VAL A 253 -11.41 11.80 -2.04
C VAL A 253 -11.59 12.32 -3.47
N THR A 254 -11.75 11.43 -4.45
CA THR A 254 -11.96 11.78 -5.87
C THR A 254 -13.23 12.59 -6.05
N VAL A 255 -14.35 12.13 -5.46
CA VAL A 255 -15.62 12.86 -5.50
C VAL A 255 -15.50 14.22 -4.80
N GLY A 256 -14.84 14.26 -3.63
CA GLY A 256 -14.61 15.51 -2.91
C GLY A 256 -13.74 16.49 -3.68
N GLY A 257 -12.68 16.01 -4.33
CA GLY A 257 -11.76 16.81 -5.15
C GLY A 257 -12.45 17.38 -6.40
N SER A 258 -13.34 16.61 -7.02
CA SER A 258 -14.10 17.04 -8.20
C SER A 258 -15.18 18.09 -7.90
N ASN A 259 -15.46 18.36 -6.63
CA ASN A 259 -16.41 19.36 -6.19
C ASN A 259 -15.67 20.62 -5.72
N GLY A 260 -16.28 21.76 -5.98
CA GLY A 260 -15.75 23.05 -5.61
C GLY A 260 -16.32 24.09 -6.54
N HIS A 261 -16.50 25.30 -6.03
CA HIS A 261 -17.04 26.39 -6.82
C HIS A 261 -16.14 27.59 -6.61
N PHE A 262 -15.61 28.11 -7.73
CA PHE A 262 -14.77 29.31 -7.75
C PHE A 262 -13.56 29.16 -6.80
N GLU A 263 -13.41 30.00 -5.79
CA GLU A 263 -12.23 30.11 -4.94
C GLU A 263 -12.25 29.18 -3.72
N LEU A 264 -13.24 28.25 -3.60
CA LEU A 264 -13.29 27.34 -2.46
C LEU A 264 -13.91 25.98 -2.77
N ASN A 265 -13.22 24.92 -2.41
CA ASN A 265 -13.77 23.59 -2.24
C ASN A 265 -14.19 23.37 -0.78
N VAL A 266 -15.46 23.07 -0.53
CA VAL A 266 -15.98 22.89 0.84
C VAL A 266 -15.83 21.48 1.40
N PHE A 267 -15.39 20.50 0.60
CA PHE A 267 -15.22 19.10 1.00
C PHE A 267 -13.92 18.84 1.80
N LYS A 268 -13.13 19.85 2.07
CA LYS A 268 -11.83 19.77 2.79
C LYS A 268 -11.82 18.83 4.00
N PRO A 269 -12.79 18.91 4.96
CA PRO A 269 -12.75 18.05 6.13
C PRO A 269 -12.91 16.56 5.79
N MET A 270 -13.74 16.24 4.81
CA MET A 270 -13.95 14.87 4.35
C MET A 270 -12.71 14.35 3.61
N ILE A 271 -12.15 15.16 2.69
CA ILE A 271 -10.92 14.83 1.96
C ILE A 271 -9.76 14.56 2.94
N ALA A 272 -9.55 15.47 3.91
CA ALA A 272 -8.51 15.32 4.91
C ALA A 272 -8.69 14.05 5.75
N ASN A 273 -9.91 13.81 6.23
CA ASN A 273 -10.21 12.60 7.02
C ASN A 273 -9.96 11.32 6.22
N ALA A 274 -10.44 11.24 4.99
CA ALA A 274 -10.30 10.05 4.16
C ALA A 274 -8.84 9.77 3.79
N LEU A 275 -8.05 10.80 3.42
CA LEU A 275 -6.64 10.63 3.10
C LEU A 275 -5.81 10.25 4.33
N LEU A 276 -5.94 10.96 5.44
CA LEU A 276 -5.20 10.67 6.67
C LEU A 276 -5.54 9.29 7.23
N HIS A 277 -6.81 8.89 7.15
CA HIS A 277 -7.23 7.54 7.53
C HIS A 277 -6.53 6.48 6.66
N SER A 278 -6.49 6.68 5.34
CA SER A 278 -5.79 5.77 4.41
C SER A 278 -4.29 5.67 4.69
N VAL A 279 -3.63 6.81 4.93
CA VAL A 279 -2.19 6.86 5.27
C VAL A 279 -1.89 6.06 6.55
N ARG A 280 -2.69 6.26 7.59
CA ARG A 280 -2.53 5.56 8.87
C ARG A 280 -2.80 4.08 8.76
N LEU A 281 -3.91 3.70 8.14
CA LEU A 281 -4.28 2.30 7.94
C LEU A 281 -3.22 1.54 7.16
N LEU A 282 -2.75 2.07 6.03
CA LEU A 282 -1.70 1.41 5.23
C LEU A 282 -0.38 1.34 5.98
N GLY A 283 0.00 2.40 6.70
CA GLY A 283 1.22 2.41 7.49
C GLY A 283 1.19 1.36 8.60
N ASP A 284 0.14 1.34 9.39
CA ASP A 284 0.01 0.44 10.54
C ASP A 284 -0.18 -1.02 10.10
N ALA A 285 -0.98 -1.26 9.06
CA ALA A 285 -1.18 -2.60 8.50
C ALA A 285 0.11 -3.15 7.87
N SER A 286 0.89 -2.32 7.19
CA SER A 286 2.19 -2.73 6.64
C SER A 286 3.18 -3.14 7.73
N ALA A 287 3.24 -2.38 8.82
CA ALA A 287 4.09 -2.71 9.98
C ALA A 287 3.63 -3.99 10.68
N SER A 288 2.32 -4.15 10.90
CA SER A 288 1.75 -5.35 11.51
C SER A 288 1.99 -6.59 10.65
N PHE A 289 1.71 -6.49 9.34
CA PHE A 289 1.90 -7.58 8.38
C PHE A 289 3.37 -7.99 8.25
N GLU A 290 4.27 -7.01 8.23
CA GLU A 290 5.72 -7.28 8.25
C GLU A 290 6.12 -8.06 9.50
N LYS A 291 5.79 -7.53 10.67
CA LYS A 291 6.23 -8.05 11.96
C LYS A 291 5.62 -9.42 12.28
N ASN A 292 4.32 -9.56 12.07
CA ASN A 292 3.54 -10.70 12.54
C ASN A 292 3.25 -11.75 11.45
N CYS A 293 3.62 -11.48 10.19
CA CYS A 293 3.46 -12.42 9.09
C CYS A 293 4.77 -12.61 8.31
N VAL A 294 5.18 -11.61 7.50
CA VAL A 294 6.26 -11.77 6.50
C VAL A 294 7.56 -12.24 7.12
N ARG A 295 7.97 -11.66 8.23
CA ARG A 295 9.23 -12.00 8.92
C ARG A 295 9.29 -13.47 9.33
N GLY A 296 8.18 -14.04 9.72
CA GLY A 296 8.08 -15.42 10.22
C GLY A 296 7.66 -16.47 9.18
N ILE A 297 7.42 -16.08 7.91
CA ILE A 297 7.09 -17.04 6.86
C ILE A 297 8.20 -18.06 6.67
N GLN A 298 7.82 -19.34 6.59
CA GLN A 298 8.70 -20.45 6.23
C GLN A 298 8.17 -21.17 5.00
N ALA A 299 9.07 -21.73 4.21
CA ALA A 299 8.71 -22.56 3.08
C ALA A 299 8.51 -24.02 3.51
N ASN A 300 7.40 -24.64 3.17
CA ASN A 300 7.17 -26.06 3.34
C ASN A 300 7.83 -26.82 2.17
N ARG A 301 9.13 -27.04 2.28
CA ARG A 301 9.98 -27.62 1.20
C ARG A 301 9.48 -28.99 0.73
N GLU A 302 9.01 -29.83 1.65
CA GLU A 302 8.49 -31.17 1.30
C GLU A 302 7.21 -31.04 0.46
N ARG A 303 6.28 -30.18 0.88
CA ARG A 303 5.03 -29.98 0.15
C ARG A 303 5.28 -29.35 -1.21
N ILE A 304 6.17 -28.35 -1.29
CA ILE A 304 6.56 -27.72 -2.55
C ILE A 304 7.17 -28.74 -3.50
N ALA A 305 8.13 -29.55 -3.05
CA ALA A 305 8.76 -30.58 -3.86
C ALA A 305 7.75 -31.62 -4.35
N LYS A 306 6.85 -32.07 -3.48
CA LYS A 306 5.79 -32.99 -3.85
C LYS A 306 4.91 -32.46 -4.97
N LEU A 307 4.38 -31.24 -4.81
CA LEU A 307 3.53 -30.60 -5.81
C LEU A 307 4.26 -30.36 -7.13
N LEU A 308 5.54 -29.99 -7.09
CA LEU A 308 6.36 -29.81 -8.27
C LEU A 308 6.48 -31.11 -9.08
N HIS A 309 6.83 -32.22 -8.41
CA HIS A 309 7.04 -33.51 -9.10
C HIS A 309 5.74 -34.16 -9.57
N GLU A 310 4.61 -33.84 -8.96
CA GLU A 310 3.29 -34.33 -9.38
C GLU A 310 2.71 -33.51 -10.54
N SER A 311 3.29 -32.34 -10.87
CA SER A 311 2.73 -31.45 -11.89
C SER A 311 2.89 -32.02 -13.31
N LEU A 312 1.79 -32.03 -14.05
CA LEU A 312 1.79 -32.40 -15.45
C LEU A 312 2.44 -31.31 -16.35
N MET A 313 2.59 -30.10 -15.88
CA MET A 313 3.14 -29.00 -16.68
C MET A 313 4.66 -29.06 -16.84
N LEU A 314 5.34 -29.96 -16.13
CA LEU A 314 6.73 -30.33 -16.41
C LEU A 314 6.91 -30.89 -17.83
N VAL A 315 5.86 -31.40 -18.44
CA VAL A 315 5.84 -31.87 -19.85
C VAL A 315 6.30 -30.78 -20.83
N THR A 316 6.18 -29.52 -20.48
CA THR A 316 6.51 -28.38 -21.35
C THR A 316 7.97 -28.42 -21.83
N CYS A 317 8.92 -28.90 -21.01
CA CYS A 317 10.31 -29.03 -21.42
C CYS A 317 10.57 -30.13 -22.48
N LEU A 318 9.60 -30.98 -22.73
CA LEU A 318 9.69 -32.02 -23.78
C LEU A 318 9.36 -31.50 -25.18
N ASN A 319 8.67 -30.32 -25.27
CA ASN A 319 8.24 -29.76 -26.56
C ASN A 319 9.37 -29.65 -27.61
N PRO A 320 10.59 -29.20 -27.28
CA PRO A 320 11.65 -29.10 -28.27
C PRO A 320 12.11 -30.45 -28.85
N LYS A 321 11.92 -31.54 -28.09
CA LYS A 321 12.37 -32.89 -28.48
C LYS A 321 11.32 -33.68 -29.19
N ILE A 322 10.07 -33.69 -28.67
CA ILE A 322 8.99 -34.61 -29.15
C ILE A 322 7.85 -33.87 -29.87
N GLY A 323 7.87 -32.54 -29.89
CA GLY A 323 6.81 -31.69 -30.44
C GLY A 323 5.64 -31.48 -29.47
N TYR A 324 4.86 -30.42 -29.71
CA TYR A 324 3.75 -30.00 -28.85
C TYR A 324 2.66 -31.07 -28.74
N ASP A 325 2.24 -31.69 -29.86
CA ASP A 325 1.13 -32.66 -29.87
C ASP A 325 1.49 -33.94 -29.11
N SER A 326 2.73 -34.41 -29.24
CA SER A 326 3.20 -35.59 -28.47
C SER A 326 3.30 -35.27 -26.97
N ALA A 327 3.80 -34.10 -26.61
CA ALA A 327 3.86 -33.64 -25.21
C ALA A 327 2.44 -33.50 -24.63
N ALA A 328 1.50 -32.94 -25.37
CA ALA A 328 0.10 -32.86 -24.97
C ALA A 328 -0.54 -34.25 -24.80
N ALA A 329 -0.21 -35.21 -25.66
CA ALA A 329 -0.69 -36.60 -25.53
C ALA A 329 -0.14 -37.26 -24.26
N VAL A 330 1.13 -37.05 -23.91
CA VAL A 330 1.76 -37.53 -22.66
C VAL A 330 1.01 -36.98 -21.45
N ALA A 331 0.81 -35.65 -21.36
CA ALA A 331 0.12 -35.03 -20.24
C ALA A 331 -1.33 -35.51 -20.09
N LYS A 332 -2.07 -35.56 -21.20
CA LYS A 332 -3.47 -36.06 -21.19
C LYS A 332 -3.57 -37.53 -20.76
N LYS A 333 -2.65 -38.40 -21.22
CA LYS A 333 -2.59 -39.78 -20.80
C LYS A 333 -2.28 -39.91 -19.33
N ALA A 334 -1.25 -39.23 -18.84
CA ALA A 334 -0.90 -39.23 -17.44
C ALA A 334 -2.06 -38.78 -16.55
N HIS A 335 -2.76 -37.69 -16.92
CA HIS A 335 -3.92 -37.19 -16.19
C HIS A 335 -5.08 -38.22 -16.17
N LYS A 336 -5.42 -38.79 -17.34
CA LYS A 336 -6.55 -39.73 -17.47
C LYS A 336 -6.33 -41.01 -16.70
N GLU A 337 -5.09 -41.51 -16.68
CA GLU A 337 -4.74 -42.82 -16.09
C GLU A 337 -4.22 -42.67 -14.64
N GLY A 338 -4.05 -41.43 -14.14
CA GLY A 338 -3.51 -41.21 -12.81
C GLY A 338 -2.03 -41.64 -12.67
N THR A 339 -1.29 -41.66 -13.78
CA THR A 339 0.13 -42.07 -13.82
C THR A 339 1.06 -40.87 -13.85
N SER A 340 2.37 -41.10 -13.67
CA SER A 340 3.38 -40.08 -13.86
C SER A 340 3.58 -39.69 -15.34
N LEU A 341 4.12 -38.53 -15.60
CA LEU A 341 4.53 -38.13 -16.96
C LEU A 341 5.53 -39.12 -17.56
N LYS A 342 6.45 -39.64 -16.76
CA LYS A 342 7.46 -40.60 -17.19
C LYS A 342 6.80 -41.90 -17.67
N GLU A 343 5.89 -42.50 -16.86
CA GLU A 343 5.14 -43.68 -17.23
C GLU A 343 4.31 -43.49 -18.49
N ALA A 344 3.63 -42.35 -18.61
CA ALA A 344 2.85 -42.02 -19.80
C ALA A 344 3.73 -41.89 -21.06
N ALA A 345 4.90 -41.25 -20.95
CA ALA A 345 5.85 -41.10 -22.06
C ALA A 345 6.42 -42.46 -22.54
N LEU A 346 6.75 -43.34 -21.60
CA LEU A 346 7.20 -44.71 -21.89
C LEU A 346 6.08 -45.50 -22.56
N ASN A 347 4.87 -45.46 -22.03
CA ASN A 347 3.71 -46.19 -22.58
C ASN A 347 3.33 -45.72 -23.99
N LEU A 348 3.59 -44.48 -24.33
CA LEU A 348 3.38 -43.94 -25.69
C LEU A 348 4.60 -44.15 -26.61
N ASN A 349 5.68 -44.75 -26.11
CA ASN A 349 6.93 -44.99 -26.84
C ASN A 349 7.53 -43.71 -27.47
N VAL A 350 7.33 -42.53 -26.83
CA VAL A 350 7.85 -41.26 -27.34
C VAL A 350 9.22 -40.92 -26.81
N LEU A 351 9.63 -41.48 -25.65
CA LEU A 351 10.94 -41.31 -25.03
C LEU A 351 11.31 -42.56 -24.24
N THR A 352 12.59 -42.82 -24.09
CA THR A 352 13.14 -43.77 -23.11
C THR A 352 13.17 -43.14 -21.70
N GLY A 353 13.29 -43.98 -20.68
CA GLY A 353 13.40 -43.47 -19.28
C GLY A 353 14.60 -42.54 -19.06
N ASP A 354 15.75 -42.91 -19.64
CA ASP A 354 16.97 -42.09 -19.55
C ASP A 354 16.86 -40.75 -20.28
N GLU A 355 16.18 -40.72 -21.42
CA GLU A 355 15.91 -39.47 -22.15
C GLU A 355 14.96 -38.58 -21.36
N PHE A 356 13.90 -39.17 -20.77
CA PHE A 356 12.97 -38.42 -19.94
C PHE A 356 13.68 -37.77 -18.75
N ASP A 357 14.48 -38.51 -18.00
CA ASP A 357 15.17 -38.03 -16.81
C ASP A 357 16.20 -36.92 -17.14
N LYS A 358 16.80 -36.95 -18.34
CA LYS A 358 17.72 -35.91 -18.83
C LYS A 358 17.02 -34.63 -19.25
N LEU A 359 15.79 -34.72 -19.73
CA LEU A 359 15.00 -33.59 -20.25
C LEU A 359 14.17 -32.92 -19.17
N VAL A 360 13.53 -33.71 -18.28
CA VAL A 360 12.63 -33.18 -17.25
C VAL A 360 13.43 -32.82 -16.00
N VAL A 361 14.09 -31.69 -16.08
CA VAL A 361 14.92 -31.13 -15.02
C VAL A 361 14.36 -29.75 -14.65
N PRO A 362 13.59 -29.63 -13.56
CA PRO A 362 12.94 -28.37 -13.17
C PRO A 362 13.91 -27.18 -13.06
N GLU A 363 15.16 -27.42 -12.66
CA GLU A 363 16.21 -26.42 -12.55
C GLU A 363 16.54 -25.73 -13.88
N LYS A 364 16.29 -26.41 -14.99
CA LYS A 364 16.50 -25.87 -16.34
C LYS A 364 15.26 -25.14 -16.90
N MET A 365 14.15 -25.15 -16.15
CA MET A 365 12.89 -24.57 -16.60
C MET A 365 12.60 -23.18 -15.98
N ILE A 366 13.50 -22.64 -15.17
CA ILE A 366 13.29 -21.41 -14.38
C ILE A 366 13.88 -20.15 -15.02
N GLY A 367 14.35 -20.24 -16.25
CA GLY A 367 14.94 -19.14 -17.02
C GLY A 367 15.09 -19.47 -18.50
N PRO A 368 15.57 -18.52 -19.30
CA PRO A 368 15.92 -18.77 -20.69
C PRO A 368 17.01 -19.84 -20.80
N THR A 369 16.93 -20.67 -21.85
CA THR A 369 17.97 -21.64 -22.22
C THR A 369 18.71 -21.12 -23.45
N ASP A 370 20.01 -21.42 -23.53
CA ASP A 370 20.86 -21.11 -24.71
C ASP A 370 20.39 -21.87 -25.96
#